data_d26d753972b2063d6779bff915ffa58f
#
_entry.id   d26d753972b2063d6779bff915ffa58f
#
_cell.length_a   1.000
_cell.length_b   1.000
_cell.length_c   1.000
_cell.angle_alpha   90.00
_cell.angle_beta   90.00
_cell.angle_gamma   90.00
#
_symmetry.space_group_name_H-M   'P 1'
#
loop_
_entity.id
_entity.type
_entity.pdbx_description
1 polymer ?
#
loop_
_entity_poly.entity_id
_entity_poly.type
_entity_poly.pdbx_seq_one_letter_code
_entity_poly.pdbx_strand_id
1 'polypeptide(L)'
;MNFRSLNLSTKLILSVAIGIVLGIVVIVLTVSIYTSKSMEKEAKDSIFLSSKRYVNYMEGILNEEVVLTKAMATSLNEIFSKNDQVNAGIIESLLRNTFDSSGYAAYAFLYLQDSSILTHVESLDKNFKNSDGKSVTMIFFDETTGKAGGIKSIHAPSNFSQLPIIEKIKKNARYGDLDTIFLGSPSRLNYDGTEFLGINLGMPLFNKEGKFIGIVGFTFDFLEISETILDPKLDFYKDDLRFLITDQGVIVIHKNKDAILKTLPEINQDASAQLIIDAVKNHKDLIIDNYVDLRGNLSYAGVASFSTLGDSSHWSMVVTAPKKSIFAPLYELNFILISIAIIVLIAILIILYFCVKNIVGSKLPVIVNSLQNFFDFINHKTKNVSTIEVKSNDELGQMGKIINENILATKRGLEQDNQAVKESVETVHVVEGGNLTARITANPRNPQLIELKNVLNRLLDALQARVGSDMNEIQRVFNSYKSLDFTTEVKDANGAVEVTTNALGQEIIKMLKQSSDFANALANESGKLQTAVQSLTTSSNSQAASLEETAAALEEITSSMQ
;
A
#
# COMPACT_ATOMS: atom_id res chain seq x y z
N MET A 1 -51.18 1.96 19.23
CA MET A 1 -51.60 3.34 19.51
C MET A 1 -52.10 3.93 18.19
N ASN A 2 -53.37 4.30 18.11
CA ASN A 2 -53.99 4.68 16.83
C ASN A 2 -53.58 6.13 16.49
N PHE A 3 -52.87 6.38 15.41
CA PHE A 3 -52.38 7.70 15.00
C PHE A 3 -53.51 8.76 14.93
N ARG A 4 -54.74 8.30 14.66
CA ARG A 4 -55.94 9.18 14.57
C ARG A 4 -56.33 9.78 15.93
N SER A 5 -56.00 9.16 17.06
CA SER A 5 -56.41 9.61 18.41
C SER A 5 -55.37 10.56 19.07
N LEU A 6 -54.25 10.83 18.43
CA LEU A 6 -53.22 11.74 18.95
C LEU A 6 -53.62 13.21 18.71
N ASN A 7 -53.21 14.11 19.63
CA ASN A 7 -53.32 15.55 19.48
C ASN A 7 -52.57 16.02 18.22
N LEU A 8 -53.04 17.11 17.59
CA LEU A 8 -52.38 17.69 16.43
C LEU A 8 -50.88 17.94 16.64
N SER A 9 -50.56 18.45 17.82
CA SER A 9 -49.17 18.68 18.24
C SER A 9 -48.31 17.41 18.20
N THR A 10 -48.82 16.33 18.75
CA THR A 10 -48.11 15.03 18.79
C THR A 10 -47.99 14.41 17.40
N LYS A 11 -49.02 14.58 16.55
CA LYS A 11 -49.00 14.12 15.14
C LYS A 11 -47.92 14.85 14.35
N LEU A 12 -47.80 16.16 14.50
CA LEU A 12 -46.79 16.97 13.84
C LEU A 12 -45.39 16.58 14.25
N ILE A 13 -45.13 16.45 15.57
CA ILE A 13 -43.83 16.03 16.10
C ILE A 13 -43.47 14.66 15.55
N LEU A 14 -44.39 13.70 15.58
CA LEU A 14 -44.12 12.33 15.12
C LEU A 14 -43.87 12.24 13.62
N SER A 15 -44.64 12.96 12.80
CA SER A 15 -44.44 12.96 11.36
C SER A 15 -43.11 13.61 10.93
N VAL A 16 -42.72 14.71 11.56
CA VAL A 16 -41.43 15.36 11.32
C VAL A 16 -40.30 14.46 11.80
N ALA A 17 -40.41 13.85 13.00
CA ALA A 17 -39.43 12.94 13.53
C ALA A 17 -39.18 11.75 12.59
N ILE A 18 -40.25 11.14 12.07
CA ILE A 18 -40.17 10.03 11.10
C ILE A 18 -39.45 10.48 9.82
N GLY A 19 -39.81 11.66 9.30
CA GLY A 19 -39.18 12.21 8.08
C GLY A 19 -37.67 12.45 8.27
N ILE A 20 -37.26 13.00 9.41
CA ILE A 20 -35.87 13.25 9.74
C ILE A 20 -35.11 11.93 9.90
N VAL A 21 -35.68 10.96 10.63
CA VAL A 21 -35.05 9.63 10.81
C VAL A 21 -34.85 8.94 9.47
N LEU A 22 -35.87 8.95 8.59
CA LEU A 22 -35.76 8.38 7.25
C LEU A 22 -34.67 9.09 6.44
N GLY A 23 -34.63 10.42 6.46
CA GLY A 23 -33.58 11.19 5.77
C GLY A 23 -32.17 10.85 6.28
N ILE A 24 -31.99 10.79 7.57
CA ILE A 24 -30.71 10.40 8.19
C ILE A 24 -30.31 8.98 7.78
N VAL A 25 -31.23 8.03 7.85
CA VAL A 25 -30.98 6.63 7.46
C VAL A 25 -30.53 6.55 6.00
N VAL A 26 -31.22 7.25 5.11
CA VAL A 26 -30.85 7.29 3.68
C VAL A 26 -29.46 7.87 3.48
N ILE A 27 -29.13 8.98 4.15
CA ILE A 27 -27.81 9.60 4.03
C ILE A 27 -26.72 8.67 4.54
N VAL A 28 -26.89 8.11 5.74
CA VAL A 28 -25.89 7.21 6.34
C VAL A 28 -25.69 5.97 5.48
N LEU A 29 -26.78 5.35 4.99
CA LEU A 29 -26.69 4.19 4.10
C LEU A 29 -25.99 4.54 2.79
N THR A 30 -26.36 5.66 2.17
CA THR A 30 -25.75 6.06 0.89
C THR A 30 -24.26 6.33 1.04
N VAL A 31 -23.85 7.08 2.07
CA VAL A 31 -22.43 7.36 2.36
C VAL A 31 -21.70 6.07 2.68
N SER A 32 -22.26 5.21 3.53
CA SER A 32 -21.64 3.95 3.92
C SER A 32 -21.43 3.01 2.71
N ILE A 33 -22.46 2.86 1.86
CA ILE A 33 -22.36 2.01 0.65
C ILE A 33 -21.34 2.57 -0.34
N TYR A 34 -21.37 3.88 -0.58
CA TYR A 34 -20.42 4.52 -1.51
C TYR A 34 -18.99 4.39 -1.02
N THR A 35 -18.75 4.74 0.27
CA THR A 35 -17.42 4.64 0.88
C THR A 35 -16.93 3.20 0.91
N SER A 36 -17.81 2.24 1.26
CA SER A 36 -17.46 0.81 1.26
C SER A 36 -16.99 0.34 -0.12
N LYS A 37 -17.73 0.69 -1.18
CA LYS A 37 -17.33 0.32 -2.56
C LYS A 37 -16.02 0.97 -2.99
N SER A 38 -15.81 2.23 -2.62
CA SER A 38 -14.57 2.94 -2.92
C SER A 38 -13.38 2.31 -2.21
N MET A 39 -13.52 2.03 -0.91
CA MET A 39 -12.49 1.37 -0.11
C MET A 39 -12.20 -0.04 -0.59
N GLU A 40 -13.22 -0.80 -0.97
CA GLU A 40 -13.06 -2.14 -1.54
C GLU A 40 -12.21 -2.09 -2.81
N LYS A 41 -12.56 -1.21 -3.73
CA LYS A 41 -11.82 -1.06 -4.99
C LYS A 41 -10.36 -0.66 -4.73
N GLU A 42 -10.15 0.38 -3.93
CA GLU A 42 -8.82 0.87 -3.59
C GLU A 42 -7.98 -0.20 -2.89
N ALA A 43 -8.58 -0.96 -1.98
CA ALA A 43 -7.90 -2.06 -1.30
C ALA A 43 -7.49 -3.17 -2.27
N LYS A 44 -8.39 -3.59 -3.18
CA LYS A 44 -8.08 -4.58 -4.20
C LYS A 44 -6.95 -4.11 -5.11
N ASP A 45 -7.03 -2.88 -5.60
CA ASP A 45 -6.00 -2.28 -6.45
C ASP A 45 -4.65 -2.22 -5.72
N SER A 46 -4.65 -1.78 -4.46
CA SER A 46 -3.44 -1.69 -3.63
C SER A 46 -2.82 -3.06 -3.35
N ILE A 47 -3.64 -4.06 -3.01
CA ILE A 47 -3.18 -5.43 -2.77
C ILE A 47 -2.58 -6.02 -4.04
N PHE A 48 -3.24 -5.84 -5.19
CA PHE A 48 -2.76 -6.35 -6.46
C PHE A 48 -1.47 -5.67 -6.92
N LEU A 49 -1.42 -4.34 -6.84
CA LEU A 49 -0.21 -3.57 -7.16
C LEU A 49 0.95 -3.93 -6.22
N SER A 50 0.65 -4.19 -4.95
CA SER A 50 1.64 -4.66 -3.99
C SER A 50 2.19 -6.04 -4.37
N SER A 51 1.32 -7.00 -4.74
CA SER A 51 1.78 -8.31 -5.19
C SER A 51 2.67 -8.20 -6.43
N LYS A 52 2.32 -7.35 -7.39
CA LYS A 52 3.12 -7.06 -8.59
C LYS A 52 4.46 -6.39 -8.26
N ARG A 53 4.48 -5.45 -7.32
CA ARG A 53 5.71 -4.81 -6.87
C ARG A 53 6.69 -5.84 -6.30
N TYR A 54 6.21 -6.74 -5.47
CA TYR A 54 7.06 -7.79 -4.89
C TYR A 54 7.45 -8.85 -5.92
N VAL A 55 6.60 -9.15 -6.90
CA VAL A 55 6.97 -9.95 -8.05
C VAL A 55 8.15 -9.34 -8.79
N ASN A 56 8.05 -8.07 -9.18
CA ASN A 56 9.13 -7.39 -9.92
C ASN A 56 10.43 -7.35 -9.10
N TYR A 57 10.32 -7.19 -7.79
CA TYR A 57 11.48 -7.22 -6.90
C TYR A 57 12.12 -8.60 -6.87
N MET A 58 11.35 -9.67 -6.66
CA MET A 58 11.84 -11.04 -6.62
C MET A 58 12.36 -11.53 -7.97
N GLU A 59 11.64 -11.18 -9.04
CA GLU A 59 12.05 -11.50 -10.40
C GLU A 59 13.40 -10.86 -10.74
N GLY A 60 13.58 -9.59 -10.39
CA GLY A 60 14.85 -8.89 -10.58
C GLY A 60 16.01 -9.59 -9.88
N ILE A 61 15.81 -9.96 -8.62
CA ILE A 61 16.81 -10.64 -7.81
C ILE A 61 17.16 -12.02 -8.39
N LEU A 62 16.15 -12.85 -8.62
CA LEU A 62 16.39 -14.21 -9.12
C LEU A 62 16.99 -14.22 -10.53
N ASN A 63 16.60 -13.26 -11.37
CA ASN A 63 17.13 -13.14 -12.72
C ASN A 63 18.60 -12.66 -12.74
N GLU A 64 19.01 -11.83 -11.79
CA GLU A 64 20.43 -11.48 -11.61
C GLU A 64 21.28 -12.74 -11.39
N GLU A 65 20.85 -13.60 -10.47
CA GLU A 65 21.56 -14.84 -10.16
C GLU A 65 21.56 -15.83 -11.35
N VAL A 66 20.45 -15.89 -12.07
CA VAL A 66 20.35 -16.67 -13.31
C VAL A 66 21.38 -16.19 -14.32
N VAL A 67 21.49 -14.89 -14.55
CA VAL A 67 22.45 -14.30 -15.50
C VAL A 67 23.89 -14.55 -15.06
N LEU A 68 24.19 -14.34 -13.77
CA LEU A 68 25.54 -14.56 -13.25
C LEU A 68 25.94 -16.04 -13.32
N THR A 69 25.03 -16.94 -12.97
CA THR A 69 25.25 -18.40 -13.10
C THR A 69 25.56 -18.79 -14.54
N LYS A 70 24.79 -18.27 -15.48
CA LYS A 70 24.98 -18.54 -16.92
C LYS A 70 26.31 -17.99 -17.43
N ALA A 71 26.64 -16.75 -17.08
CA ALA A 71 27.89 -16.11 -17.48
C ALA A 71 29.11 -16.88 -16.93
N MET A 72 29.05 -17.26 -15.66
CA MET A 72 30.10 -18.05 -15.02
C MET A 72 30.24 -19.44 -15.66
N ALA A 73 29.14 -20.16 -15.82
CA ALA A 73 29.17 -21.48 -16.41
C ALA A 73 29.69 -21.45 -17.87
N THR A 74 29.26 -20.44 -18.64
CA THR A 74 29.74 -20.26 -20.02
C THR A 74 31.26 -20.02 -20.05
N SER A 75 31.76 -19.12 -19.20
CA SER A 75 33.20 -18.83 -19.09
C SER A 75 34.00 -20.07 -18.69
N LEU A 76 33.53 -20.80 -17.68
CA LEU A 76 34.20 -22.02 -17.24
C LEU A 76 34.14 -23.14 -18.27
N ASN A 77 33.01 -23.35 -18.93
CA ASN A 77 32.90 -24.33 -20.02
C ASN A 77 33.83 -23.98 -21.18
N GLU A 78 33.99 -22.73 -21.53
CA GLU A 78 34.96 -22.29 -22.54
C GLU A 78 36.39 -22.63 -22.11
N ILE A 79 36.76 -22.35 -20.87
CA ILE A 79 38.09 -22.68 -20.33
C ILE A 79 38.33 -24.18 -20.36
N PHE A 80 37.42 -24.98 -19.86
CA PHE A 80 37.54 -26.45 -19.79
C PHE A 80 37.45 -27.13 -21.16
N SER A 81 36.79 -26.53 -22.13
CA SER A 81 36.72 -27.06 -23.51
C SER A 81 38.02 -26.90 -24.29
N LYS A 82 38.87 -25.92 -23.90
CA LYS A 82 40.13 -25.61 -24.58
C LYS A 82 41.36 -26.21 -23.92
N ASN A 83 41.23 -26.61 -22.66
CA ASN A 83 42.38 -27.01 -21.85
C ASN A 83 42.13 -28.36 -21.18
N ASP A 84 43.10 -29.26 -21.20
CA ASP A 84 43.06 -30.55 -20.50
C ASP A 84 43.22 -30.37 -18.97
N GLN A 85 44.00 -29.38 -18.59
CA GLN A 85 44.22 -28.98 -17.21
C GLN A 85 44.18 -27.46 -17.11
N VAL A 86 43.61 -26.95 -16.05
CA VAL A 86 43.45 -25.51 -15.79
C VAL A 86 44.03 -25.15 -14.45
N ASN A 87 44.66 -24.00 -14.35
CA ASN A 87 45.16 -23.49 -13.09
C ASN A 87 44.02 -23.24 -12.10
N ALA A 88 44.05 -23.89 -10.97
CA ALA A 88 43.04 -23.81 -9.93
C ALA A 88 42.84 -22.38 -9.40
N GLY A 89 43.92 -21.58 -9.28
CA GLY A 89 43.82 -20.18 -8.85
C GLY A 89 43.13 -19.27 -9.84
N ILE A 90 43.16 -19.59 -11.15
CA ILE A 90 42.41 -18.84 -12.16
C ILE A 90 40.89 -19.11 -11.96
N ILE A 91 40.53 -20.38 -11.77
CA ILE A 91 39.13 -20.76 -11.52
C ILE A 91 38.62 -20.14 -10.22
N GLU A 92 39.42 -20.21 -9.15
CA GLU A 92 39.08 -19.58 -7.87
C GLU A 92 38.85 -18.08 -8.02
N SER A 93 39.78 -17.38 -8.68
CA SER A 93 39.73 -15.94 -8.86
C SER A 93 38.51 -15.54 -9.72
N LEU A 94 38.20 -16.32 -10.76
CA LEU A 94 37.04 -16.07 -11.63
C LEU A 94 35.72 -16.24 -10.84
N LEU A 95 35.60 -17.31 -10.09
CA LEU A 95 34.41 -17.57 -9.26
C LEU A 95 34.24 -16.48 -8.18
N ARG A 96 35.32 -16.17 -7.48
CA ARG A 96 35.37 -15.12 -6.43
C ARG A 96 34.96 -13.75 -6.98
N ASN A 97 35.55 -13.33 -8.08
CA ASN A 97 35.27 -12.00 -8.65
C ASN A 97 33.87 -11.89 -9.23
N THR A 98 33.37 -12.96 -9.85
CA THR A 98 31.98 -12.98 -10.31
C THR A 98 31.01 -12.95 -9.15
N PHE A 99 31.29 -13.68 -8.09
CA PHE A 99 30.49 -13.69 -6.88
C PHE A 99 30.48 -12.34 -6.17
N ASP A 100 31.62 -11.67 -6.06
CA ASP A 100 31.75 -10.32 -5.48
C ASP A 100 30.96 -9.25 -6.26
N SER A 101 30.55 -9.55 -7.50
CA SER A 101 29.70 -8.68 -8.31
C SER A 101 28.21 -8.94 -8.13
N SER A 102 27.82 -10.00 -7.44
CA SER A 102 26.40 -10.29 -7.13
C SER A 102 25.87 -9.33 -6.09
N GLY A 103 24.63 -8.89 -6.29
CA GLY A 103 23.92 -8.07 -5.30
C GLY A 103 23.15 -8.89 -4.26
N TYR A 104 22.94 -10.19 -4.51
CA TYR A 104 21.97 -10.96 -3.73
C TYR A 104 22.38 -12.42 -3.43
N ALA A 105 23.40 -12.97 -4.10
CA ALA A 105 23.87 -14.31 -3.78
C ALA A 105 24.53 -14.34 -2.41
N ALA A 106 24.12 -15.26 -1.56
CA ALA A 106 24.74 -15.48 -0.27
C ALA A 106 25.99 -16.37 -0.38
N TYR A 107 25.95 -17.32 -1.32
CA TYR A 107 27.07 -18.25 -1.57
C TYR A 107 27.26 -18.46 -3.06
N ALA A 108 28.54 -18.66 -3.47
CA ALA A 108 28.90 -19.21 -4.76
C ALA A 108 29.57 -20.55 -4.58
N PHE A 109 29.32 -21.48 -5.50
CA PHE A 109 29.93 -22.80 -5.43
C PHE A 109 30.41 -23.32 -6.78
N LEU A 110 31.47 -24.06 -6.74
CA LEU A 110 31.97 -24.89 -7.82
C LEU A 110 32.24 -26.28 -7.28
N TYR A 111 31.66 -27.30 -7.89
CA TYR A 111 31.95 -28.69 -7.61
C TYR A 111 32.55 -29.35 -8.83
N LEU A 112 33.72 -29.95 -8.69
CA LEU A 112 34.38 -30.75 -9.72
C LEU A 112 34.53 -32.18 -9.20
N GLN A 113 34.11 -33.15 -10.03
CA GLN A 113 34.16 -34.57 -9.66
C GLN A 113 35.57 -35.13 -9.60
N ASP A 114 36.53 -34.51 -10.32
CA ASP A 114 37.88 -34.96 -10.43
C ASP A 114 38.82 -33.77 -10.39
N SER A 115 39.68 -33.71 -9.39
CA SER A 115 40.68 -32.66 -9.21
C SER A 115 41.83 -32.72 -10.21
N SER A 116 41.98 -33.84 -10.91
CA SER A 116 43.08 -34.03 -11.89
C SER A 116 43.01 -33.08 -13.09
N ILE A 117 41.81 -32.48 -13.31
CA ILE A 117 41.62 -31.48 -14.35
C ILE A 117 42.17 -30.10 -13.93
N LEU A 118 42.65 -29.94 -12.69
CA LEU A 118 43.23 -28.73 -12.18
C LEU A 118 44.72 -28.90 -11.97
N THR A 119 45.51 -27.84 -12.28
CA THR A 119 46.91 -27.70 -11.84
C THR A 119 46.97 -26.81 -10.61
N HIS A 120 48.02 -26.90 -9.85
CA HIS A 120 48.28 -26.11 -8.62
C HIS A 120 47.18 -26.27 -7.56
N VAL A 121 46.58 -27.46 -7.45
CA VAL A 121 45.53 -27.77 -6.46
C VAL A 121 46.05 -27.63 -5.04
N GLU A 122 47.36 -27.81 -4.84
CA GLU A 122 48.04 -27.62 -3.56
C GLU A 122 47.98 -26.18 -3.05
N SER A 123 47.89 -25.19 -3.97
CA SER A 123 47.78 -23.77 -3.61
C SER A 123 46.38 -23.33 -3.22
N LEU A 124 45.37 -24.17 -3.46
CA LEU A 124 44.00 -23.89 -3.07
C LEU A 124 43.85 -23.85 -1.55
N ASP A 125 42.85 -23.08 -1.11
CA ASP A 125 42.44 -23.10 0.30
C ASP A 125 42.10 -24.54 0.73
N LYS A 126 42.54 -24.89 1.94
CA LYS A 126 42.27 -26.20 2.53
C LYS A 126 40.78 -26.54 2.61
N ASN A 127 39.93 -25.51 2.70
CA ASN A 127 38.49 -25.65 2.77
C ASN A 127 37.89 -26.22 1.48
N PHE A 128 38.60 -26.17 0.35
CA PHE A 128 38.10 -26.62 -0.94
C PHE A 128 38.42 -28.09 -1.24
N LYS A 129 39.26 -28.72 -0.43
CA LYS A 129 39.65 -30.11 -0.61
C LYS A 129 38.67 -31.02 0.09
N ASN A 130 37.99 -31.87 -0.69
CA ASN A 130 37.09 -32.85 -0.13
C ASN A 130 37.80 -34.01 0.53
N SER A 131 37.15 -34.65 1.48
CA SER A 131 37.70 -35.80 2.22
C SER A 131 37.96 -37.04 1.35
N ASP A 132 37.38 -37.12 0.15
CA ASP A 132 37.57 -38.20 -0.82
C ASP A 132 38.93 -38.11 -1.55
N GLY A 133 39.62 -37.00 -1.42
CA GLY A 133 40.91 -36.73 -2.07
C GLY A 133 40.88 -36.67 -3.60
N LYS A 134 39.67 -36.78 -4.20
CA LYS A 134 39.46 -36.81 -5.65
C LYS A 134 38.67 -35.61 -6.17
N SER A 135 37.67 -35.18 -5.46
CA SER A 135 36.82 -34.07 -5.85
C SER A 135 37.28 -32.76 -5.20
N VAL A 136 36.92 -31.65 -5.83
CA VAL A 136 37.11 -30.30 -5.30
C VAL A 136 35.77 -29.62 -5.21
N THR A 137 35.52 -29.00 -4.06
CA THR A 137 34.35 -28.15 -3.86
C THR A 137 34.77 -26.79 -3.35
N MET A 138 34.69 -25.77 -4.17
CA MET A 138 34.91 -24.40 -3.74
C MET A 138 33.57 -23.81 -3.33
N ILE A 139 33.47 -23.34 -2.10
CA ILE A 139 32.31 -22.56 -1.63
C ILE A 139 32.82 -21.26 -1.07
N PHE A 140 32.22 -20.19 -1.55
CA PHE A 140 32.43 -18.84 -1.03
C PHE A 140 31.17 -18.35 -0.35
N PHE A 141 31.37 -17.64 0.73
CA PHE A 141 30.34 -16.93 1.48
C PHE A 141 30.64 -15.43 1.42
N ASP A 142 29.62 -14.63 1.19
CA ASP A 142 29.71 -13.17 1.24
C ASP A 142 29.17 -12.65 2.58
N GLU A 143 30.06 -12.04 3.39
CA GLU A 143 29.65 -11.41 4.66
C GLU A 143 28.96 -10.06 4.45
N THR A 144 29.11 -9.47 3.28
CA THR A 144 28.68 -8.10 2.99
C THR A 144 27.89 -8.02 1.69
N THR A 145 26.96 -8.96 1.49
CA THR A 145 26.14 -9.09 0.27
C THR A 145 25.75 -7.73 -0.32
N GLY A 146 26.01 -7.55 -1.61
CA GLY A 146 25.77 -6.30 -2.33
C GLY A 146 26.81 -5.19 -2.13
N LYS A 147 27.95 -5.49 -1.50
CA LYS A 147 29.11 -4.58 -1.37
C LYS A 147 30.38 -5.31 -1.78
N ALA A 148 31.27 -4.62 -2.47
CA ALA A 148 32.55 -5.21 -2.89
C ALA A 148 33.37 -5.66 -1.69
N GLY A 149 33.93 -6.86 -1.76
CA GLY A 149 34.75 -7.49 -0.72
C GLY A 149 33.94 -8.31 0.28
N GLY A 150 34.57 -8.87 1.27
CA GLY A 150 33.92 -9.71 2.30
C GLY A 150 33.81 -11.19 1.94
N ILE A 151 34.29 -11.59 0.75
CA ILE A 151 34.21 -12.97 0.28
C ILE A 151 35.15 -13.88 1.04
N LYS A 152 34.60 -14.88 1.71
CA LYS A 152 35.36 -15.90 2.46
C LYS A 152 35.19 -17.27 1.83
N SER A 153 36.28 -18.06 1.84
CA SER A 153 36.20 -19.48 1.55
C SER A 153 35.70 -20.23 2.78
N ILE A 154 34.74 -21.12 2.58
CA ILE A 154 34.15 -21.95 3.63
C ILE A 154 34.26 -23.42 3.30
N HIS A 155 34.12 -24.26 4.32
CA HIS A 155 34.18 -25.70 4.16
C HIS A 155 32.88 -26.26 3.56
N ALA A 156 33.02 -27.08 2.52
CA ALA A 156 31.85 -27.74 1.92
C ALA A 156 31.26 -28.80 2.85
N PRO A 157 29.94 -28.89 2.96
CA PRO A 157 29.30 -30.01 3.64
C PRO A 157 29.75 -31.36 3.03
N SER A 158 29.96 -32.37 3.87
CA SER A 158 30.43 -33.69 3.43
C SER A 158 29.48 -34.37 2.40
N ASN A 159 28.23 -34.01 2.42
CA ASN A 159 27.19 -34.49 1.50
C ASN A 159 26.95 -33.55 0.30
N PHE A 160 27.81 -32.56 0.06
CA PHE A 160 27.60 -31.56 -1.00
C PHE A 160 27.37 -32.21 -2.37
N SER A 161 28.16 -33.23 -2.72
CA SER A 161 28.03 -33.97 -3.97
C SER A 161 26.71 -34.75 -4.12
N GLN A 162 25.97 -34.92 -3.03
CA GLN A 162 24.69 -35.63 -2.97
C GLN A 162 23.48 -34.67 -2.89
N LEU A 163 23.71 -33.38 -2.97
CA LEU A 163 22.62 -32.41 -2.97
C LEU A 163 21.67 -32.69 -4.15
N PRO A 164 20.35 -32.61 -3.95
CA PRO A 164 19.34 -32.92 -4.99
C PRO A 164 19.55 -32.15 -6.29
N ILE A 165 20.04 -30.93 -6.21
CA ILE A 165 20.37 -30.12 -7.38
C ILE A 165 21.49 -30.72 -8.22
N ILE A 166 22.54 -31.24 -7.56
CA ILE A 166 23.69 -31.86 -8.23
C ILE A 166 23.26 -33.11 -8.99
N GLU A 167 22.46 -33.96 -8.35
CA GLU A 167 21.90 -35.14 -8.98
C GLU A 167 20.95 -34.81 -10.14
N LYS A 168 20.12 -33.75 -9.96
CA LYS A 168 19.23 -33.24 -11.00
C LYS A 168 20.02 -32.77 -12.22
N ILE A 169 21.08 -32.00 -12.03
CA ILE A 169 21.93 -31.48 -13.11
C ILE A 169 22.64 -32.66 -13.80
N LYS A 170 23.32 -33.52 -13.04
CA LYS A 170 24.05 -34.65 -13.56
C LYS A 170 23.17 -35.57 -14.46
N LYS A 171 21.92 -35.76 -14.09
CA LYS A 171 20.96 -36.60 -14.85
C LYS A 171 20.47 -35.93 -16.12
N ASN A 172 20.29 -34.60 -16.12
CA ASN A 172 19.60 -33.89 -17.19
C ASN A 172 20.52 -32.99 -18.04
N ALA A 173 21.77 -32.84 -17.63
CA ALA A 173 22.74 -32.00 -18.33
C ALA A 173 23.01 -32.53 -19.75
N ARG A 174 23.08 -31.61 -20.71
CA ARG A 174 23.39 -31.92 -22.11
C ARG A 174 24.56 -31.05 -22.55
N TYR A 175 25.55 -31.68 -23.16
CA TYR A 175 26.68 -30.96 -23.71
C TYR A 175 26.23 -30.00 -24.83
N GLY A 176 26.72 -28.80 -24.80
CA GLY A 176 26.34 -27.74 -25.74
C GLY A 176 25.07 -26.98 -25.40
N ASP A 177 24.32 -27.39 -24.37
CA ASP A 177 23.22 -26.62 -23.82
C ASP A 177 23.75 -25.57 -22.85
N LEU A 178 23.85 -24.34 -23.31
CA LEU A 178 24.29 -23.19 -22.51
C LEU A 178 23.12 -22.34 -21.98
N ASP A 179 21.87 -22.78 -22.24
CA ASP A 179 20.69 -22.02 -21.91
C ASP A 179 19.95 -22.57 -20.68
N THR A 180 20.01 -23.87 -20.47
CA THR A 180 19.29 -24.51 -19.38
C THR A 180 19.99 -24.29 -18.02
N ILE A 181 19.36 -23.50 -17.18
CA ILE A 181 19.73 -23.35 -15.77
C ILE A 181 18.87 -24.27 -14.91
N PHE A 182 19.50 -24.91 -13.98
CA PHE A 182 18.83 -25.78 -13.04
C PHE A 182 18.65 -25.07 -11.70
N LEU A 183 17.41 -24.95 -11.27
CA LEU A 183 17.07 -24.53 -9.91
C LEU A 183 16.74 -25.75 -9.07
N GLY A 184 17.25 -25.74 -7.83
CA GLY A 184 16.85 -26.66 -6.79
C GLY A 184 15.44 -26.34 -6.28
N SER A 185 14.98 -27.12 -5.31
CA SER A 185 13.81 -26.75 -4.52
C SER A 185 14.26 -25.95 -3.29
N PRO A 186 13.50 -24.95 -2.83
CA PRO A 186 13.77 -24.30 -1.57
C PRO A 186 13.89 -25.34 -0.45
N SER A 187 14.94 -25.22 0.35
CA SER A 187 15.22 -26.19 1.42
C SER A 187 16.07 -25.55 2.53
N ARG A 188 16.12 -26.20 3.69
CA ARG A 188 17.10 -25.86 4.71
C ARG A 188 18.46 -26.39 4.27
N LEU A 189 19.37 -25.48 4.05
CA LEU A 189 20.75 -25.75 3.72
C LEU A 189 21.62 -25.51 4.95
N ASN A 190 22.73 -26.21 5.02
CA ASN A 190 23.72 -26.01 6.07
C ASN A 190 25.10 -25.95 5.42
N TYR A 191 25.71 -24.78 5.44
CA TYR A 191 27.07 -24.58 4.97
C TYR A 191 27.94 -24.12 6.13
N ASP A 192 29.02 -24.87 6.38
CA ASP A 192 29.97 -24.62 7.45
C ASP A 192 29.33 -24.41 8.85
N GLY A 193 28.30 -25.20 9.15
CA GLY A 193 27.58 -25.12 10.44
C GLY A 193 26.46 -24.07 10.50
N THR A 194 26.34 -23.21 9.49
CA THR A 194 25.25 -22.22 9.40
C THR A 194 24.06 -22.78 8.65
N GLU A 195 22.93 -22.90 9.33
CA GLU A 195 21.66 -23.32 8.73
C GLU A 195 20.88 -22.11 8.24
N PHE A 196 20.44 -22.16 7.00
CA PHE A 196 19.63 -21.11 6.38
C PHE A 196 18.60 -21.70 5.41
N LEU A 197 17.63 -20.89 5.00
CA LEU A 197 16.65 -21.26 3.99
C LEU A 197 17.13 -20.80 2.63
N GLY A 198 17.50 -21.72 1.77
CA GLY A 198 18.09 -21.35 0.49
C GLY A 198 17.59 -22.14 -0.70
N ILE A 199 17.98 -21.67 -1.87
CA ILE A 199 17.86 -22.35 -3.14
C ILE A 199 19.17 -22.30 -3.88
N ASN A 200 19.57 -23.41 -4.45
CA ASN A 200 20.76 -23.50 -5.29
C ASN A 200 20.36 -23.35 -6.76
N LEU A 201 21.09 -22.49 -7.47
CA LEU A 201 21.06 -22.40 -8.91
C LEU A 201 22.36 -22.97 -9.45
N GLY A 202 22.32 -23.71 -10.53
CA GLY A 202 23.56 -24.26 -11.07
C GLY A 202 23.46 -24.66 -12.53
N MET A 203 24.62 -24.72 -13.15
CA MET A 203 24.81 -25.19 -14.52
C MET A 203 25.92 -26.24 -14.60
N PRO A 204 25.81 -27.19 -15.54
CA PRO A 204 26.81 -28.21 -15.73
C PRO A 204 28.10 -27.67 -16.34
N LEU A 205 29.20 -28.31 -15.99
CA LEU A 205 30.48 -28.09 -16.62
C LEU A 205 30.92 -29.35 -17.36
N PHE A 206 31.47 -29.14 -18.54
CA PHE A 206 31.93 -30.21 -19.43
C PHE A 206 33.38 -29.97 -19.85
N ASN A 207 34.10 -31.06 -20.05
CA ASN A 207 35.43 -30.99 -20.64
C ASN A 207 35.35 -30.93 -22.20
N LYS A 208 36.50 -30.86 -22.83
CA LYS A 208 36.64 -30.82 -24.30
C LYS A 208 35.99 -32.02 -25.04
N GLU A 209 35.84 -33.14 -24.35
CA GLU A 209 35.23 -34.34 -24.88
C GLU A 209 33.69 -34.39 -24.70
N GLY A 210 33.11 -33.32 -24.13
CA GLY A 210 31.70 -33.26 -23.81
C GLY A 210 31.29 -34.10 -22.60
N LYS A 211 32.27 -34.57 -21.80
CA LYS A 211 32.00 -35.32 -20.57
C LYS A 211 31.69 -34.36 -19.44
N PHE A 212 30.65 -34.64 -18.68
CA PHE A 212 30.31 -33.90 -17.46
C PHE A 212 31.43 -33.99 -16.44
N ILE A 213 31.94 -32.85 -15.97
CA ILE A 213 33.04 -32.77 -15.03
C ILE A 213 32.65 -32.11 -13.69
N GLY A 214 31.56 -31.39 -13.69
CA GLY A 214 31.17 -30.69 -12.46
C GLY A 214 30.00 -29.72 -12.67
N ILE A 215 29.84 -28.85 -11.71
CA ILE A 215 28.75 -27.89 -11.63
C ILE A 215 29.29 -26.59 -11.04
N VAL A 216 28.81 -25.47 -11.58
CA VAL A 216 29.02 -24.15 -10.98
C VAL A 216 27.68 -23.49 -10.73
N GLY A 217 27.58 -22.69 -9.68
CA GLY A 217 26.36 -21.99 -9.39
C GLY A 217 26.44 -21.08 -8.17
N PHE A 218 25.31 -20.53 -7.85
CA PHE A 218 25.10 -19.67 -6.70
C PHE A 218 24.01 -20.21 -5.80
N THR A 219 24.05 -19.81 -4.55
CA THR A 219 23.05 -20.15 -3.55
C THR A 219 22.46 -18.85 -3.01
N PHE A 220 21.17 -18.82 -3.04
CA PHE A 220 20.37 -17.68 -2.61
C PHE A 220 19.81 -17.94 -1.21
N ASP A 221 19.92 -16.97 -0.30
CA ASP A 221 19.34 -17.03 1.03
C ASP A 221 18.03 -16.23 1.07
N PHE A 222 16.92 -16.92 1.30
CA PHE A 222 15.62 -16.27 1.44
C PHE A 222 15.44 -15.52 2.76
N LEU A 223 16.24 -15.78 3.80
CA LEU A 223 16.06 -15.12 5.09
C LEU A 223 16.38 -13.63 4.99
N GLU A 224 17.48 -13.28 4.34
CA GLU A 224 17.89 -11.88 4.15
C GLU A 224 16.84 -11.09 3.38
N ILE A 225 16.33 -11.67 2.29
CA ILE A 225 15.30 -11.03 1.46
C ILE A 225 13.95 -10.99 2.15
N SER A 226 13.66 -11.99 2.99
CA SER A 226 12.43 -12.00 3.76
C SER A 226 12.31 -10.79 4.69
N GLU A 227 13.41 -10.27 5.21
CA GLU A 227 13.42 -9.07 6.05
C GLU A 227 12.91 -7.85 5.28
N THR A 228 13.30 -7.71 4.00
CA THR A 228 12.81 -6.62 3.15
C THR A 228 11.34 -6.80 2.77
N ILE A 229 10.92 -8.01 2.40
CA ILE A 229 9.53 -8.28 1.99
C ILE A 229 8.56 -8.18 3.17
N LEU A 230 9.00 -8.62 4.35
CA LEU A 230 8.17 -8.71 5.56
C LEU A 230 8.33 -7.49 6.48
N ASP A 231 9.05 -6.43 6.07
CA ASP A 231 9.18 -5.22 6.86
C ASP A 231 7.81 -4.66 7.23
N PRO A 232 7.47 -4.55 8.53
CA PRO A 232 6.18 -4.02 8.98
C PRO A 232 5.91 -2.58 8.54
N LYS A 233 6.95 -1.81 8.20
CA LYS A 233 6.79 -0.45 7.67
C LYS A 233 6.15 -0.42 6.29
N LEU A 234 6.12 -1.54 5.61
CA LEU A 234 5.50 -1.71 4.30
C LEU A 234 4.07 -2.27 4.39
N ASP A 235 3.55 -2.50 5.59
CA ASP A 235 2.17 -2.94 5.80
C ASP A 235 1.20 -1.82 5.39
N PHE A 236 0.26 -2.13 4.49
CA PHE A 236 -0.78 -1.19 4.06
C PHE A 236 -1.99 -1.21 4.99
N TYR A 237 -2.28 -2.39 5.53
CA TYR A 237 -3.37 -2.62 6.45
C TYR A 237 -2.88 -3.38 7.68
N LYS A 238 -3.55 -3.16 8.79
CA LYS A 238 -3.26 -3.95 9.98
C LYS A 238 -3.47 -5.43 9.68
N ASP A 239 -2.48 -6.24 10.04
CA ASP A 239 -2.51 -7.69 9.85
C ASP A 239 -2.47 -8.17 8.38
N ASP A 240 -2.02 -7.35 7.45
CA ASP A 240 -1.73 -7.84 6.11
C ASP A 240 -0.61 -8.90 6.15
N LEU A 241 -0.65 -9.80 5.18
CA LEU A 241 0.35 -10.86 5.06
C LEU A 241 0.89 -10.88 3.63
N ARG A 242 2.17 -11.14 3.54
CA ARG A 242 2.90 -11.29 2.29
C ARG A 242 3.66 -12.60 2.34
N PHE A 243 3.57 -13.39 1.29
CA PHE A 243 4.34 -14.62 1.20
C PHE A 243 4.68 -14.98 -0.23
N LEU A 244 5.85 -15.59 -0.39
CA LEU A 244 6.32 -16.15 -1.65
C LEU A 244 6.03 -17.65 -1.66
N ILE A 245 5.51 -18.12 -2.79
CA ILE A 245 5.12 -19.51 -2.97
C ILE A 245 5.63 -20.03 -4.32
N THR A 246 6.06 -21.27 -4.36
CA THR A 246 6.45 -21.95 -5.60
C THR A 246 5.23 -22.42 -6.40
N ASP A 247 5.42 -22.78 -7.65
CA ASP A 247 4.40 -23.40 -8.52
C ASP A 247 3.76 -24.67 -7.93
N GLN A 248 4.49 -25.38 -7.04
CA GLN A 248 4.01 -26.55 -6.32
C GLN A 248 3.21 -26.21 -5.05
N GLY A 249 3.07 -24.93 -4.74
CA GLY A 249 2.35 -24.47 -3.56
C GLY A 249 3.17 -24.48 -2.28
N VAL A 250 4.49 -24.61 -2.35
CA VAL A 250 5.39 -24.58 -1.19
C VAL A 250 5.69 -23.12 -0.81
N ILE A 251 5.46 -22.79 0.44
CA ILE A 251 5.71 -21.45 0.98
C ILE A 251 7.20 -21.29 1.30
N VAL A 252 7.79 -20.21 0.83
CA VAL A 252 9.23 -19.92 0.97
C VAL A 252 9.48 -18.72 1.85
N ILE A 253 8.69 -17.67 1.70
CA ILE A 253 8.74 -16.48 2.56
C ILE A 253 7.39 -16.35 3.23
N HIS A 254 7.37 -16.24 4.56
CA HIS A 254 6.14 -16.04 5.32
C HIS A 254 6.48 -15.50 6.72
N LYS A 255 5.61 -14.63 7.27
CA LYS A 255 5.75 -14.07 8.63
C LYS A 255 5.71 -15.15 9.72
N ASN A 256 4.92 -16.19 9.54
CA ASN A 256 4.94 -17.37 10.41
C ASN A 256 6.02 -18.36 9.91
N LYS A 257 7.06 -18.53 10.70
CA LYS A 257 8.19 -19.41 10.37
C LYS A 257 7.78 -20.90 10.24
N ASP A 258 6.73 -21.33 10.95
CA ASP A 258 6.22 -22.71 10.89
C ASP A 258 5.51 -23.03 9.58
N ALA A 259 5.16 -22.01 8.79
CA ALA A 259 4.58 -22.18 7.46
C ALA A 259 5.63 -22.43 6.37
N ILE A 260 6.88 -22.07 6.63
CA ILE A 260 7.97 -22.16 5.66
C ILE A 260 8.27 -23.62 5.34
N LEU A 261 8.44 -23.92 4.05
CA LEU A 261 8.63 -25.25 3.47
C LEU A 261 7.43 -26.18 3.58
N LYS A 262 6.28 -25.69 4.01
CA LYS A 262 5.01 -26.41 3.92
C LYS A 262 4.22 -25.92 2.71
N THR A 263 3.34 -26.78 2.22
CA THR A 263 2.38 -26.35 1.20
C THR A 263 1.26 -25.53 1.83
N LEU A 264 0.68 -24.61 1.07
CA LEU A 264 -0.41 -23.77 1.57
C LEU A 264 -1.60 -24.60 2.11
N PRO A 265 -2.03 -25.72 1.47
CA PRO A 265 -3.10 -26.57 2.01
C PRO A 265 -2.74 -27.29 3.32
N GLU A 266 -1.46 -27.55 3.60
CA GLU A 266 -1.04 -28.14 4.89
C GLU A 266 -1.24 -27.20 6.06
N ILE A 267 -1.15 -25.90 5.83
CA ILE A 267 -1.25 -24.89 6.89
C ILE A 267 -2.58 -24.14 6.89
N ASN A 268 -3.28 -24.15 5.77
CA ASN A 268 -4.59 -23.52 5.60
C ASN A 268 -5.56 -24.52 4.97
N GLN A 269 -6.42 -25.10 5.79
CA GLN A 269 -7.39 -26.11 5.37
C GLN A 269 -8.70 -25.51 4.84
N ASP A 270 -8.84 -24.18 4.83
CA ASP A 270 -10.01 -23.53 4.24
C ASP A 270 -10.03 -23.73 2.72
N ALA A 271 -11.22 -23.98 2.19
CA ALA A 271 -11.40 -24.22 0.76
C ALA A 271 -10.93 -23.06 -0.13
N SER A 272 -10.90 -21.83 0.40
CA SER A 272 -10.41 -20.66 -0.32
C SER A 272 -8.89 -20.68 -0.59
N ALA A 273 -8.12 -21.45 0.19
CA ALA A 273 -6.71 -21.67 -0.06
C ALA A 273 -6.46 -22.35 -1.41
N GLN A 274 -7.40 -23.21 -1.86
CA GLN A 274 -7.32 -23.85 -3.16
C GLN A 274 -7.37 -22.85 -4.32
N LEU A 275 -8.07 -21.72 -4.17
CA LEU A 275 -8.12 -20.68 -5.19
C LEU A 275 -6.74 -20.04 -5.42
N ILE A 276 -5.95 -19.87 -4.36
CA ILE A 276 -4.56 -19.42 -4.47
C ILE A 276 -3.73 -20.47 -5.20
N ILE A 277 -3.84 -21.74 -4.80
CA ILE A 277 -3.11 -22.84 -5.42
C ILE A 277 -3.43 -22.97 -6.91
N ASP A 278 -4.70 -22.82 -7.28
CA ASP A 278 -5.14 -22.86 -8.68
C ASP A 278 -4.58 -21.67 -9.48
N ALA A 279 -4.54 -20.49 -8.90
CA ALA A 279 -3.92 -19.33 -9.52
C ALA A 279 -2.41 -19.53 -9.73
N VAL A 280 -1.71 -20.01 -8.70
CA VAL A 280 -0.27 -20.29 -8.71
C VAL A 280 0.08 -21.33 -9.77
N LYS A 281 -0.62 -22.47 -9.80
CA LYS A 281 -0.40 -23.56 -10.78
C LYS A 281 -0.67 -23.15 -12.22
N ASN A 282 -1.60 -22.21 -12.42
CA ASN A 282 -1.95 -21.71 -13.75
C ASN A 282 -1.21 -20.41 -14.10
N HIS A 283 -0.28 -19.96 -13.26
CA HIS A 283 0.50 -18.73 -13.43
C HIS A 283 -0.38 -17.51 -13.69
N LYS A 284 -1.52 -17.42 -12.99
CA LYS A 284 -2.51 -16.35 -13.19
C LYS A 284 -2.38 -15.27 -12.14
N ASP A 285 -2.34 -14.06 -12.63
CA ASP A 285 -2.47 -12.86 -11.82
C ASP A 285 -3.94 -12.56 -11.58
N LEU A 286 -4.36 -12.54 -10.32
CA LEU A 286 -5.76 -12.24 -9.98
C LEU A 286 -5.91 -11.79 -8.52
N ILE A 287 -7.10 -11.27 -8.23
CA ILE A 287 -7.54 -11.00 -6.87
C ILE A 287 -8.61 -12.00 -6.48
N ILE A 288 -8.46 -12.57 -5.30
CA ILE A 288 -9.43 -13.46 -4.67
C ILE A 288 -10.20 -12.66 -3.61
N ASP A 289 -11.51 -12.58 -3.77
CA ASP A 289 -12.36 -11.74 -2.94
C ASP A 289 -12.65 -12.32 -1.56
N ASN A 290 -12.66 -13.63 -1.42
CA ASN A 290 -13.07 -14.32 -0.20
C ASN A 290 -12.04 -15.38 0.22
N TYR A 291 -10.83 -14.94 0.48
CA TYR A 291 -9.80 -15.76 1.07
C TYR A 291 -9.91 -15.75 2.59
N VAL A 292 -9.88 -16.90 3.21
CA VAL A 292 -9.77 -17.01 4.67
C VAL A 292 -8.31 -17.22 5.02
N ASP A 293 -7.73 -16.28 5.77
CA ASP A 293 -6.33 -16.34 6.16
C ASP A 293 -6.06 -17.39 7.26
N LEU A 294 -4.79 -17.62 7.57
CA LEU A 294 -4.36 -18.59 8.60
C LEU A 294 -4.89 -18.30 10.02
N ARG A 295 -5.42 -17.11 10.25
CA ARG A 295 -6.03 -16.67 11.51
C ARG A 295 -7.55 -16.76 11.48
N GLY A 296 -8.12 -17.25 10.38
CA GLY A 296 -9.57 -17.34 10.18
C GLY A 296 -10.23 -16.03 9.76
N ASN A 297 -9.47 -15.00 9.37
CA ASN A 297 -10.04 -13.75 8.93
C ASN A 297 -10.39 -13.80 7.44
N LEU A 298 -11.59 -13.34 7.10
CA LEU A 298 -11.97 -13.12 5.71
C LEU A 298 -11.17 -11.95 5.13
N SER A 299 -10.44 -12.22 4.04
CA SER A 299 -9.45 -11.32 3.46
C SER A 299 -9.63 -11.21 1.94
N TYR A 300 -9.09 -10.15 1.36
CA TYR A 300 -8.72 -10.14 -0.06
C TYR A 300 -7.32 -10.71 -0.21
N ALA A 301 -7.09 -11.44 -1.29
CA ALA A 301 -5.76 -11.95 -1.63
C ALA A 301 -5.42 -11.59 -3.08
N GLY A 302 -4.34 -10.87 -3.29
CA GLY A 302 -3.75 -10.62 -4.60
C GLY A 302 -2.67 -11.67 -4.87
N VAL A 303 -2.79 -12.37 -5.98
CA VAL A 303 -1.80 -13.31 -6.47
C VAL A 303 -1.16 -12.72 -7.73
N ALA A 304 0.15 -12.66 -7.76
CA ALA A 304 0.90 -12.29 -8.95
C ALA A 304 2.05 -13.28 -9.17
N SER A 305 2.19 -13.76 -10.39
CA SER A 305 3.13 -14.80 -10.77
C SER A 305 4.25 -14.24 -11.65
N PHE A 306 5.40 -14.87 -11.60
CA PHE A 306 6.54 -14.60 -12.46
C PHE A 306 7.31 -15.89 -12.75
N SER A 307 8.11 -15.86 -13.81
CA SER A 307 9.06 -16.91 -14.11
C SER A 307 10.47 -16.34 -14.14
N THR A 308 11.44 -17.17 -13.76
CA THR A 308 12.85 -16.82 -13.93
C THR A 308 13.26 -16.94 -15.40
N LEU A 309 14.31 -16.21 -15.79
CA LEU A 309 14.84 -16.22 -17.16
C LEU A 309 15.05 -17.65 -17.68
N GLY A 310 14.63 -17.88 -18.93
CA GLY A 310 14.67 -19.20 -19.54
C GLY A 310 13.59 -20.14 -19.04
N ASP A 311 12.55 -19.62 -18.37
CA ASP A 311 11.41 -20.36 -17.84
C ASP A 311 11.82 -21.51 -16.90
N SER A 312 12.92 -21.30 -16.17
CA SER A 312 13.58 -22.31 -15.36
C SER A 312 12.83 -22.61 -14.06
N SER A 313 12.02 -21.67 -13.57
CA SER A 313 11.12 -21.87 -12.43
C SER A 313 10.00 -20.82 -12.41
N HIS A 314 8.89 -21.18 -11.76
CA HIS A 314 7.72 -20.33 -11.59
C HIS A 314 7.47 -20.07 -10.12
N TRP A 315 7.10 -18.84 -9.82
CA TRP A 315 6.90 -18.33 -8.48
C TRP A 315 5.67 -17.43 -8.44
N SER A 316 5.08 -17.30 -7.28
CA SER A 316 4.01 -16.32 -7.08
C SER A 316 4.17 -15.58 -5.77
N MET A 317 3.95 -14.28 -5.80
CA MET A 317 3.78 -13.47 -4.61
C MET A 317 2.30 -13.36 -4.29
N VAL A 318 1.99 -13.63 -3.04
CA VAL A 318 0.65 -13.48 -2.50
C VAL A 318 0.66 -12.39 -1.43
N VAL A 319 -0.22 -11.42 -1.59
CA VAL A 319 -0.45 -10.36 -0.62
C VAL A 319 -1.90 -10.44 -0.16
N THR A 320 -2.12 -10.53 1.14
CA THR A 320 -3.47 -10.63 1.70
C THR A 320 -3.72 -9.53 2.71
N ALA A 321 -4.94 -9.01 2.76
CA ALA A 321 -5.34 -8.07 3.78
C ALA A 321 -6.74 -8.41 4.32
N PRO A 322 -6.91 -8.47 5.65
CA PRO A 322 -8.20 -8.76 6.27
C PRO A 322 -9.23 -7.69 5.95
N LYS A 323 -10.41 -8.10 5.48
CA LYS A 323 -11.53 -7.17 5.21
C LYS A 323 -11.87 -6.33 6.45
N LYS A 324 -11.77 -6.92 7.65
CA LYS A 324 -11.97 -6.19 8.90
C LYS A 324 -11.02 -5.01 9.06
N SER A 325 -9.76 -5.18 8.70
CA SER A 325 -8.74 -4.11 8.79
C SER A 325 -8.95 -3.05 7.72
N ILE A 326 -9.31 -3.47 6.51
CA ILE A 326 -9.62 -2.58 5.38
C ILE A 326 -10.82 -1.68 5.71
N PHE A 327 -11.90 -2.28 6.25
CA PHE A 327 -13.14 -1.54 6.56
C PHE A 327 -13.19 -0.95 7.97
N ALA A 328 -12.13 -1.10 8.78
CA ALA A 328 -12.08 -0.51 10.12
C ALA A 328 -12.37 1.01 10.12
N PRO A 329 -11.78 1.82 9.22
CA PRO A 329 -12.09 3.25 9.16
C PRO A 329 -13.55 3.54 8.79
N LEU A 330 -14.19 2.65 8.00
CA LEU A 330 -15.60 2.78 7.65
C LEU A 330 -16.51 2.55 8.86
N TYR A 331 -16.18 1.58 9.72
CA TYR A 331 -16.94 1.34 10.95
C TYR A 331 -16.81 2.52 11.93
N GLU A 332 -15.62 3.08 12.06
CA GLU A 332 -15.39 4.29 12.86
C GLU A 332 -16.17 5.48 12.30
N LEU A 333 -16.11 5.70 11.00
CA LEU A 333 -16.88 6.75 10.32
C LEU A 333 -18.39 6.57 10.56
N ASN A 334 -18.91 5.36 10.36
CA ASN A 334 -20.31 5.06 10.59
C ASN A 334 -20.73 5.28 12.05
N PHE A 335 -19.90 4.89 13.00
CA PHE A 335 -20.14 5.14 14.42
C PHE A 335 -20.22 6.65 14.73
N ILE A 336 -19.29 7.43 14.19
CA ILE A 336 -19.28 8.89 14.35
C ILE A 336 -20.53 9.51 13.71
N LEU A 337 -20.86 9.12 12.48
CA LEU A 337 -22.04 9.61 11.77
C LEU A 337 -23.35 9.31 12.52
N ILE A 338 -23.50 8.08 13.01
CA ILE A 338 -24.69 7.67 13.78
C ILE A 338 -24.75 8.44 15.10
N SER A 339 -23.61 8.62 15.78
CA SER A 339 -23.56 9.36 17.06
C SER A 339 -23.97 10.82 16.85
N ILE A 340 -23.44 11.48 15.82
CA ILE A 340 -23.82 12.86 15.48
C ILE A 340 -25.30 12.91 15.11
N ALA A 341 -25.79 11.97 14.31
CA ALA A 341 -27.18 11.91 13.89
C ALA A 341 -28.16 11.78 15.08
N ILE A 342 -27.82 10.97 16.07
CA ILE A 342 -28.62 10.83 17.31
C ILE A 342 -28.64 12.15 18.10
N ILE A 343 -27.50 12.79 18.26
CA ILE A 343 -27.40 14.08 18.98
C ILE A 343 -28.23 15.14 18.28
N VAL A 344 -28.11 15.24 16.96
CA VAL A 344 -28.87 16.20 16.15
C VAL A 344 -30.36 15.89 16.22
N LEU A 345 -30.78 14.63 16.13
CA LEU A 345 -32.16 14.21 16.27
C LEU A 345 -32.76 14.61 17.64
N ILE A 346 -32.04 14.32 18.72
CA ILE A 346 -32.47 14.69 20.07
C ILE A 346 -32.61 16.22 20.17
N ALA A 347 -31.64 16.97 19.68
CA ALA A 347 -31.69 18.43 19.69
C ALA A 347 -32.90 18.98 18.92
N ILE A 348 -33.19 18.44 17.75
CA ILE A 348 -34.33 18.81 16.95
C ILE A 348 -35.65 18.46 17.66
N LEU A 349 -35.74 17.26 18.25
CA LEU A 349 -36.96 16.83 18.98
C LEU A 349 -37.22 17.69 20.22
N ILE A 350 -36.18 18.06 20.94
CA ILE A 350 -36.29 18.99 22.08
C ILE A 350 -36.81 20.36 21.59
N ILE A 351 -36.20 20.89 20.54
CA ILE A 351 -36.63 22.18 19.96
C ILE A 351 -38.07 22.09 19.50
N LEU A 352 -38.43 21.04 18.76
CA LEU A 352 -39.80 20.82 18.30
C LEU A 352 -40.80 20.69 19.44
N TYR A 353 -40.44 19.94 20.50
CA TYR A 353 -41.29 19.77 21.67
C TYR A 353 -41.59 21.13 22.35
N PHE A 354 -40.54 21.92 22.60
CA PHE A 354 -40.69 23.25 23.20
C PHE A 354 -41.47 24.21 22.29
N CYS A 355 -41.21 24.21 20.99
CA CYS A 355 -41.94 25.03 20.03
C CYS A 355 -43.43 24.65 20.02
N VAL A 356 -43.74 23.37 19.89
CA VAL A 356 -45.11 22.89 19.79
C VAL A 356 -45.89 23.08 21.09
N LYS A 357 -45.26 22.77 22.23
CA LYS A 357 -45.88 22.94 23.55
C LYS A 357 -46.18 24.40 23.86
N ASN A 358 -45.27 25.30 23.55
CA ASN A 358 -45.45 26.74 23.83
C ASN A 358 -46.41 27.40 22.84
N ILE A 359 -46.46 26.96 21.57
CA ILE A 359 -47.30 27.58 20.54
C ILE A 359 -48.73 27.00 20.54
N VAL A 360 -48.86 25.64 20.69
CA VAL A 360 -50.11 24.94 20.49
C VAL A 360 -50.80 24.56 21.81
N GLY A 361 -50.01 24.15 22.81
CA GLY A 361 -50.57 23.45 23.98
C GLY A 361 -51.18 24.32 25.09
N SER A 362 -50.68 25.52 25.31
CA SER A 362 -51.06 26.29 26.51
C SER A 362 -51.94 27.55 26.21
N LYS A 363 -52.01 28.02 24.99
CA LYS A 363 -52.57 29.35 24.72
C LYS A 363 -53.58 29.41 23.55
N LEU A 364 -53.84 28.24 22.90
CA LEU A 364 -54.60 28.19 21.66
C LEU A 364 -56.05 28.73 21.76
N PRO A 365 -56.87 28.44 22.83
CA PRO A 365 -58.28 28.87 22.81
C PRO A 365 -58.44 30.39 22.98
N VAL A 366 -57.50 31.03 23.75
CA VAL A 366 -57.58 32.48 24.00
C VAL A 366 -56.91 33.27 22.87
N ILE A 367 -55.83 32.73 22.35
CA ILE A 367 -55.07 33.36 21.28
C ILE A 367 -55.78 33.20 19.93
N VAL A 368 -56.48 32.09 19.69
CA VAL A 368 -57.17 31.82 18.40
C VAL A 368 -58.20 32.91 18.09
N ASN A 369 -59.01 33.34 19.06
CA ASN A 369 -60.00 34.42 18.82
C ASN A 369 -59.33 35.80 18.67
N SER A 370 -58.26 36.05 19.43
CA SER A 370 -57.50 37.30 19.31
C SER A 370 -56.61 37.30 18.05
N LEU A 371 -56.07 36.14 17.70
CA LEU A 371 -55.32 35.95 16.48
C LEU A 371 -56.21 35.93 15.24
N GLN A 372 -57.47 35.46 15.34
CA GLN A 372 -58.40 35.51 14.24
C GLN A 372 -58.69 36.99 13.85
N ASN A 373 -58.87 37.87 14.85
CA ASN A 373 -59.00 39.30 14.59
C ASN A 373 -57.68 39.93 14.07
N PHE A 374 -56.54 39.41 14.57
CA PHE A 374 -55.24 39.87 14.12
C PHE A 374 -54.89 39.31 12.73
N PHE A 375 -55.25 38.06 12.42
CA PHE A 375 -55.09 37.47 11.10
C PHE A 375 -56.06 38.08 10.08
N ASP A 376 -57.30 38.42 10.47
CA ASP A 376 -58.19 39.20 9.61
C ASP A 376 -57.63 40.59 9.32
N PHE A 377 -56.89 41.19 10.27
CA PHE A 377 -56.17 42.45 10.06
C PHE A 377 -54.97 42.25 9.13
N ILE A 378 -54.14 41.23 9.34
CA ILE A 378 -52.97 40.92 8.50
C ILE A 378 -53.40 40.43 7.11
N ASN A 379 -54.53 39.72 7.02
CA ASN A 379 -55.08 39.27 5.74
C ASN A 379 -55.84 40.37 5.01
N HIS A 380 -55.73 41.63 5.49
CA HIS A 380 -56.44 42.81 4.91
C HIS A 380 -57.94 42.67 4.85
N LYS A 381 -58.58 41.75 5.60
CA LYS A 381 -60.03 41.63 5.69
C LYS A 381 -60.65 42.70 6.56
N THR A 382 -59.86 43.25 7.50
CA THR A 382 -60.27 44.36 8.32
C THR A 382 -59.19 45.41 8.32
N LYS A 383 -59.52 46.69 8.21
CA LYS A 383 -58.54 47.82 8.24
C LYS A 383 -58.12 48.21 9.66
N ASN A 384 -58.81 47.71 10.70
CA ASN A 384 -58.53 48.06 12.10
C ASN A 384 -58.46 46.80 12.94
N VAL A 385 -57.37 46.68 13.68
CA VAL A 385 -57.25 45.72 14.77
C VAL A 385 -57.81 46.39 16.01
N SER A 386 -58.96 45.90 16.51
CA SER A 386 -59.42 46.28 17.84
C SER A 386 -58.52 45.63 18.88
N THR A 387 -57.97 46.46 19.75
CA THR A 387 -57.26 46.00 20.94
C THR A 387 -58.19 45.18 21.82
N ILE A 388 -57.66 44.15 22.42
CA ILE A 388 -58.39 43.34 23.40
C ILE A 388 -58.79 44.25 24.56
N GLU A 389 -60.13 44.36 24.81
CA GLU A 389 -60.63 45.10 25.97
C GLU A 389 -60.24 44.32 27.23
N VAL A 390 -59.22 44.84 27.93
CA VAL A 390 -58.73 44.20 29.15
C VAL A 390 -59.62 44.52 30.30
N LYS A 391 -60.48 43.58 30.66
CA LYS A 391 -61.43 43.72 31.80
C LYS A 391 -60.93 43.17 33.13
N SER A 392 -59.71 42.58 33.16
CA SER A 392 -59.16 42.08 34.42
C SER A 392 -57.71 42.47 34.59
N ASN A 393 -57.25 42.57 35.85
CA ASN A 393 -55.85 42.84 36.22
C ASN A 393 -55.06 41.55 36.55
N ASP A 394 -55.55 40.41 36.09
CA ASP A 394 -54.89 39.10 36.22
C ASP A 394 -53.84 38.91 35.10
N GLU A 395 -53.16 37.78 35.13
CA GLU A 395 -52.11 37.40 34.14
C GLU A 395 -52.65 37.46 32.72
N LEU A 396 -53.96 37.19 32.51
CA LEU A 396 -54.61 37.28 31.20
C LEU A 396 -54.83 38.74 30.75
N GLY A 397 -55.17 39.63 31.70
CA GLY A 397 -55.28 41.05 31.45
C GLY A 397 -53.92 41.72 31.14
N GLN A 398 -52.90 41.31 31.88
CA GLN A 398 -51.52 41.68 31.60
C GLN A 398 -51.06 41.15 30.23
N MET A 399 -51.50 39.92 29.91
CA MET A 399 -51.27 39.32 28.59
C MET A 399 -51.99 40.07 27.46
N GLY A 400 -53.23 40.57 27.73
CA GLY A 400 -53.96 41.40 26.75
C GLY A 400 -53.24 42.72 26.48
N LYS A 401 -52.68 43.37 27.53
CA LYS A 401 -51.84 44.56 27.35
C LYS A 401 -50.56 44.25 26.57
N ILE A 402 -49.91 43.13 26.96
CA ILE A 402 -48.69 42.68 26.28
C ILE A 402 -48.98 42.29 24.84
N ILE A 403 -50.13 41.64 24.55
CA ILE A 403 -50.53 41.30 23.16
C ILE A 403 -50.75 42.57 22.35
N ASN A 404 -51.44 43.61 22.90
CA ASN A 404 -51.66 44.84 22.21
C ASN A 404 -50.35 45.62 21.96
N GLU A 405 -49.49 45.68 22.96
CA GLU A 405 -48.15 46.25 22.82
C GLU A 405 -47.28 45.42 21.87
N ASN A 406 -47.45 44.07 21.93
CA ASN A 406 -46.70 43.18 21.07
C ASN A 406 -47.20 43.17 19.61
N ILE A 407 -48.50 43.43 19.35
CA ILE A 407 -48.99 43.60 17.99
C ILE A 407 -48.31 44.80 17.33
N LEU A 408 -48.20 45.92 18.04
CA LEU A 408 -47.53 47.14 17.55
C LEU A 408 -46.00 46.97 17.50
N ALA A 409 -45.47 46.29 18.51
CA ALA A 409 -44.07 45.97 18.57
C ALA A 409 -43.68 44.87 17.56
N THR A 410 -44.56 43.90 17.30
CA THR A 410 -44.36 42.84 16.31
C THR A 410 -44.32 43.41 14.90
N LYS A 411 -45.14 44.42 14.60
CA LYS A 411 -45.07 45.13 13.31
C LYS A 411 -43.70 45.74 13.08
N ARG A 412 -43.16 46.42 14.10
CA ARG A 412 -41.80 47.01 14.01
C ARG A 412 -40.70 45.96 14.09
N GLY A 413 -40.91 44.90 14.92
CA GLY A 413 -39.93 43.83 15.07
C GLY A 413 -39.82 42.96 13.83
N LEU A 414 -40.97 42.68 13.14
CA LEU A 414 -40.95 41.93 11.90
C LEU A 414 -40.13 42.61 10.80
N GLU A 415 -40.13 43.94 10.77
CA GLU A 415 -39.31 44.68 9.82
C GLU A 415 -37.80 44.49 10.10
N GLN A 416 -37.42 44.55 11.40
CA GLN A 416 -36.05 44.34 11.84
C GLN A 416 -35.60 42.87 11.66
N ASP A 417 -36.49 41.93 11.96
CA ASP A 417 -36.23 40.50 11.84
C ASP A 417 -36.11 40.08 10.37
N ASN A 418 -36.98 40.67 9.49
CA ASN A 418 -36.83 40.45 8.04
C ASN A 418 -35.49 40.93 7.49
N GLN A 419 -34.99 42.06 8.03
CA GLN A 419 -33.67 42.55 7.65
C GLN A 419 -32.58 41.59 8.08
N ALA A 420 -32.67 41.01 9.30
CA ALA A 420 -31.70 40.08 9.83
C ALA A 420 -31.73 38.70 9.11
N VAL A 421 -32.94 38.24 8.79
CA VAL A 421 -33.11 37.00 7.99
C VAL A 421 -32.50 37.21 6.60
N LYS A 422 -32.77 38.35 5.97
CA LYS A 422 -32.17 38.66 4.66
C LYS A 422 -30.65 38.64 4.71
N GLU A 423 -30.06 39.29 5.72
CA GLU A 423 -28.60 39.31 5.90
C GLU A 423 -28.07 37.88 6.21
N SER A 424 -28.83 37.07 6.98
CA SER A 424 -28.43 35.68 7.26
C SER A 424 -28.40 34.84 5.98
N VAL A 425 -29.43 34.98 5.11
CA VAL A 425 -29.46 34.29 3.81
C VAL A 425 -28.31 34.75 2.92
N GLU A 426 -28.04 36.06 2.89
CA GLU A 426 -26.93 36.63 2.15
C GLU A 426 -25.58 36.08 2.67
N THR A 427 -25.43 36.00 4.01
CA THR A 427 -24.22 35.40 4.63
C THR A 427 -24.04 33.94 4.27
N VAL A 428 -25.12 33.14 4.30
CA VAL A 428 -25.08 31.73 3.89
C VAL A 428 -24.65 31.62 2.42
N HIS A 429 -25.19 32.44 1.53
CA HIS A 429 -24.76 32.43 0.12
C HIS A 429 -23.27 32.78 -0.05
N VAL A 430 -22.75 33.69 0.76
CA VAL A 430 -21.30 33.99 0.74
C VAL A 430 -20.47 32.81 1.19
N VAL A 431 -20.96 32.08 2.22
CA VAL A 431 -20.31 30.89 2.73
C VAL A 431 -20.41 29.73 1.72
N GLU A 432 -21.58 29.54 1.08
CA GLU A 432 -21.77 28.58 -0.03
C GLU A 432 -20.82 28.88 -1.20
N GLY A 433 -20.53 30.14 -1.43
CA GLY A 433 -19.51 30.58 -2.40
C GLY A 433 -18.08 30.29 -1.97
N GLY A 434 -17.89 29.67 -0.79
CA GLY A 434 -16.58 29.25 -0.29
C GLY A 434 -15.93 30.20 0.70
N ASN A 435 -16.48 31.38 0.91
CA ASN A 435 -15.93 32.37 1.85
C ASN A 435 -16.43 32.13 3.28
N LEU A 436 -15.58 31.54 4.13
CA LEU A 436 -15.88 31.25 5.53
C LEU A 436 -15.63 32.40 6.50
N THR A 437 -15.21 33.57 6.00
CA THR A 437 -14.99 34.77 6.85
C THR A 437 -16.25 35.58 7.07
N ALA A 438 -17.31 35.32 6.27
CA ALA A 438 -18.56 36.05 6.39
C ALA A 438 -19.18 35.89 7.79
N ARG A 439 -19.74 36.95 8.32
CA ARG A 439 -20.43 36.95 9.62
C ARG A 439 -21.73 37.71 9.50
N ILE A 440 -22.73 37.31 10.27
CA ILE A 440 -24.01 38.01 10.37
C ILE A 440 -23.84 39.16 11.35
N THR A 441 -24.03 40.37 10.89
CA THR A 441 -23.87 41.61 11.66
C THR A 441 -25.20 42.19 12.13
N ALA A 442 -26.30 41.93 11.40
CA ALA A 442 -27.64 42.40 11.73
C ALA A 442 -28.02 42.10 13.18
N ASN A 443 -28.72 43.02 13.82
CA ASN A 443 -29.24 42.88 15.18
C ASN A 443 -30.77 42.68 15.13
N PRO A 444 -31.25 41.47 14.96
CA PRO A 444 -32.68 41.22 15.02
C PRO A 444 -33.21 41.49 16.42
N ARG A 445 -34.48 41.81 16.52
CA ARG A 445 -35.16 41.94 17.80
C ARG A 445 -35.49 40.60 18.42
N ASN A 446 -35.66 39.58 17.59
CA ASN A 446 -35.93 38.20 18.02
C ASN A 446 -34.67 37.60 18.67
N PRO A 447 -34.73 37.23 19.99
CA PRO A 447 -33.60 36.62 20.68
C PRO A 447 -33.10 35.32 20.04
N GLN A 448 -34.01 34.57 19.43
CA GLN A 448 -33.66 33.32 18.73
C GLN A 448 -32.87 33.61 17.45
N LEU A 449 -33.19 34.69 16.76
CA LEU A 449 -32.40 35.18 15.63
C LEU A 449 -31.06 35.75 16.11
N ILE A 450 -31.03 36.35 17.31
CA ILE A 450 -29.77 36.76 17.95
C ILE A 450 -28.93 35.50 18.28
N GLU A 451 -29.57 34.52 18.92
CA GLU A 451 -28.91 33.26 19.28
C GLU A 451 -28.51 32.46 18.02
N LEU A 452 -29.41 32.36 17.04
CA LEU A 452 -29.11 31.76 15.74
C LEU A 452 -27.94 32.44 15.06
N LYS A 453 -27.94 33.80 15.02
CA LYS A 453 -26.82 34.61 14.57
C LYS A 453 -25.54 34.20 15.32
N ASN A 454 -25.61 34.15 16.66
CA ASN A 454 -24.44 33.83 17.49
C ASN A 454 -23.97 32.39 17.31
N VAL A 455 -24.90 31.43 17.21
CA VAL A 455 -24.57 30.02 16.95
C VAL A 455 -24.01 29.85 15.55
N LEU A 456 -24.65 30.49 14.54
CA LEU A 456 -24.15 30.47 13.16
C LEU A 456 -22.77 31.14 13.08
N ASN A 457 -22.57 32.31 13.71
CA ASN A 457 -21.25 32.95 13.71
C ASN A 457 -20.20 32.08 14.43
N ARG A 458 -20.54 31.44 15.58
CA ARG A 458 -19.62 30.48 16.25
C ARG A 458 -19.36 29.23 15.39
N LEU A 459 -20.38 28.74 14.67
CA LEU A 459 -20.18 27.66 13.72
C LEU A 459 -19.24 28.09 12.60
N LEU A 460 -19.43 29.30 12.07
CA LEU A 460 -18.56 29.91 11.06
C LEU A 460 -17.14 30.12 11.60
N ASP A 461 -17.00 30.56 12.87
CA ASP A 461 -15.69 30.65 13.54
C ASP A 461 -15.01 29.27 13.61
N ALA A 462 -15.78 28.26 14.01
CA ALA A 462 -15.26 26.89 14.10
C ALA A 462 -14.93 26.30 12.71
N LEU A 463 -15.76 26.57 11.71
CA LEU A 463 -15.50 26.16 10.33
C LEU A 463 -14.27 26.87 9.78
N GLN A 464 -14.18 28.17 9.96
CA GLN A 464 -13.02 28.96 9.55
C GLN A 464 -11.73 28.45 10.23
N ALA A 465 -11.77 28.18 11.54
CA ALA A 465 -10.62 27.66 12.27
C ALA A 465 -10.21 26.24 11.84
N ARG A 466 -11.20 25.42 11.51
CA ARG A 466 -10.91 24.03 11.13
C ARG A 466 -10.65 23.85 9.64
N VAL A 467 -11.40 24.55 8.80
CA VAL A 467 -11.28 24.42 7.35
C VAL A 467 -10.30 25.44 6.80
N GLY A 468 -10.56 26.71 7.08
CA GLY A 468 -9.82 27.85 6.54
C GLY A 468 -10.77 28.99 6.18
N SER A 469 -10.23 30.05 5.60
CA SER A 469 -11.00 31.25 5.26
C SER A 469 -11.73 31.16 3.93
N ASP A 470 -11.20 30.40 2.98
CA ASP A 470 -11.76 30.25 1.63
C ASP A 470 -11.65 28.79 1.14
N MET A 471 -12.79 28.14 1.08
CA MET A 471 -12.88 26.76 0.55
C MET A 471 -12.48 26.67 -0.93
N ASN A 472 -12.66 27.75 -1.71
CA ASN A 472 -12.28 27.78 -3.11
C ASN A 472 -10.76 27.76 -3.26
N GLU A 473 -10.04 28.40 -2.31
CA GLU A 473 -8.59 28.30 -2.28
C GLU A 473 -8.11 26.87 -2.00
N ILE A 474 -8.76 26.17 -1.06
CA ILE A 474 -8.50 24.75 -0.81
C ILE A 474 -8.78 23.95 -2.08
N GLN A 475 -9.96 24.19 -2.70
CA GLN A 475 -10.35 23.51 -3.94
C GLN A 475 -9.37 23.82 -5.09
N ARG A 476 -8.92 25.07 -5.20
CA ARG A 476 -7.90 25.48 -6.17
C ARG A 476 -6.62 24.67 -5.97
N VAL A 477 -6.17 24.54 -4.72
CA VAL A 477 -4.97 23.78 -4.39
C VAL A 477 -5.17 22.29 -4.68
N PHE A 478 -6.31 21.70 -4.30
CA PHE A 478 -6.61 20.30 -4.64
C PHE A 478 -6.69 20.08 -6.15
N ASN A 479 -7.27 21.03 -6.91
CA ASN A 479 -7.28 20.94 -8.36
C ASN A 479 -5.87 21.03 -8.95
N SER A 480 -5.01 21.84 -8.35
CA SER A 480 -3.59 21.90 -8.70
C SER A 480 -2.91 20.56 -8.40
N TYR A 481 -3.16 19.99 -7.22
CA TYR A 481 -2.61 18.67 -6.84
C TYR A 481 -3.10 17.55 -7.77
N LYS A 482 -4.38 17.60 -8.17
CA LYS A 482 -4.93 16.68 -9.18
C LYS A 482 -4.23 16.82 -10.53
N SER A 483 -3.75 18.01 -10.84
CA SER A 483 -2.95 18.29 -12.05
C SER A 483 -1.46 18.03 -11.85
N LEU A 484 -1.09 17.38 -10.75
CA LEU A 484 0.28 17.06 -10.37
C LEU A 484 1.17 18.28 -10.06
N ASP A 485 0.57 19.46 -9.87
CA ASP A 485 1.27 20.64 -9.37
C ASP A 485 1.07 20.76 -7.86
N PHE A 486 2.04 20.28 -7.11
CA PHE A 486 2.07 20.31 -5.65
C PHE A 486 2.78 21.53 -5.08
N THR A 487 3.21 22.46 -5.94
CA THR A 487 3.86 23.71 -5.50
C THR A 487 2.86 24.77 -5.07
N THR A 488 1.61 24.56 -5.45
CA THR A 488 0.53 25.48 -5.09
C THR A 488 0.14 25.27 -3.64
N GLU A 489 0.01 26.34 -2.91
CA GLU A 489 -0.40 26.33 -1.51
C GLU A 489 -1.59 27.26 -1.26
N VAL A 490 -2.30 27.02 -0.20
CA VAL A 490 -3.30 27.93 0.33
C VAL A 490 -2.53 29.07 1.01
N LYS A 491 -2.74 30.29 0.52
CA LYS A 491 -2.11 31.49 1.10
C LYS A 491 -2.73 31.79 2.46
N ASP A 492 -1.92 32.27 3.37
CA ASP A 492 -2.36 32.65 4.72
C ASP A 492 -3.16 31.56 5.44
N ALA A 493 -2.80 30.31 5.22
CA ALA A 493 -3.47 29.13 5.77
C ALA A 493 -3.50 29.18 7.30
N ASN A 494 -4.69 29.29 7.87
CA ASN A 494 -4.92 29.34 9.31
C ASN A 494 -5.83 28.19 9.80
N GLY A 495 -6.68 27.66 8.92
CA GLY A 495 -7.53 26.51 9.23
C GLY A 495 -6.77 25.19 9.20
N ALA A 496 -7.22 24.26 10.04
CA ALA A 496 -6.55 22.95 10.13
C ALA A 496 -6.48 22.23 8.78
N VAL A 497 -7.54 22.32 7.96
CA VAL A 497 -7.56 21.71 6.62
C VAL A 497 -6.60 22.44 5.68
N GLU A 498 -6.59 23.76 5.69
CA GLU A 498 -5.66 24.58 4.89
C GLU A 498 -4.21 24.22 5.22
N VAL A 499 -3.89 24.19 6.52
CA VAL A 499 -2.55 23.84 7.02
C VAL A 499 -2.19 22.41 6.64
N THR A 500 -3.15 21.48 6.84
CA THR A 500 -2.93 20.06 6.50
C THR A 500 -2.78 19.88 4.99
N THR A 501 -3.54 20.63 4.19
CA THR A 501 -3.43 20.61 2.72
C THR A 501 -2.05 21.09 2.29
N ASN A 502 -1.57 22.20 2.86
CA ASN A 502 -0.22 22.68 2.58
C ASN A 502 0.85 21.68 3.03
N ALA A 503 0.67 21.12 4.25
CA ALA A 503 1.56 20.07 4.75
C ALA A 503 1.57 18.84 3.85
N LEU A 504 0.39 18.42 3.37
CA LEU A 504 0.27 17.29 2.42
C LEU A 504 1.03 17.60 1.11
N GLY A 505 0.86 18.81 0.56
CA GLY A 505 1.61 19.24 -0.62
C GLY A 505 3.12 19.16 -0.39
N GLN A 506 3.57 19.68 0.73
CA GLN A 506 4.98 19.63 1.13
C GLN A 506 5.51 18.19 1.25
N GLU A 507 4.73 17.31 1.90
CA GLU A 507 5.14 15.90 2.02
C GLU A 507 5.15 15.18 0.66
N ILE A 508 4.20 15.49 -0.23
CA ILE A 508 4.21 14.95 -1.60
C ILE A 508 5.42 15.46 -2.37
N ILE A 509 5.72 16.79 -2.30
CA ILE A 509 6.91 17.37 -2.94
C ILE A 509 8.17 16.66 -2.43
N LYS A 510 8.26 16.46 -1.12
CA LYS A 510 9.39 15.77 -0.50
C LYS A 510 9.51 14.32 -0.99
N MET A 511 8.39 13.61 -1.06
CA MET A 511 8.34 12.24 -1.59
C MET A 511 8.74 12.19 -3.07
N LEU A 512 8.23 13.13 -3.86
CA LEU A 512 8.58 13.24 -5.28
C LEU A 512 10.05 13.56 -5.46
N LYS A 513 10.59 14.46 -4.62
CA LYS A 513 12.02 14.78 -4.61
C LYS A 513 12.85 13.54 -4.26
N GLN A 514 12.46 12.83 -3.19
CA GLN A 514 13.13 11.58 -2.82
C GLN A 514 13.05 10.54 -3.95
N SER A 515 11.88 10.45 -4.61
CA SER A 515 11.71 9.55 -5.75
C SER A 515 12.59 9.98 -6.93
N SER A 516 12.68 11.29 -7.18
CA SER A 516 13.56 11.85 -8.21
C SER A 516 15.04 11.60 -7.88
N ASP A 517 15.41 11.84 -6.62
CA ASP A 517 16.77 11.58 -6.15
C ASP A 517 17.12 10.09 -6.26
N PHE A 518 16.17 9.22 -5.91
CA PHE A 518 16.31 7.77 -6.09
C PHE A 518 16.43 7.38 -7.57
N ALA A 519 15.57 7.96 -8.42
CA ALA A 519 15.65 7.73 -9.87
C ALA A 519 16.99 8.20 -10.45
N ASN A 520 17.47 9.36 -10.00
CA ASN A 520 18.78 9.88 -10.40
C ASN A 520 19.91 8.98 -9.89
N ALA A 521 19.81 8.51 -8.64
CA ALA A 521 20.78 7.55 -8.10
C ALA A 521 20.78 6.25 -8.90
N LEU A 522 19.58 5.74 -9.23
CA LEU A 522 19.43 4.53 -10.06
C LEU A 522 19.97 4.75 -11.48
N ALA A 523 19.69 5.91 -12.07
CA ALA A 523 20.25 6.27 -13.38
C ALA A 523 21.79 6.35 -13.34
N ASN A 524 22.33 6.96 -12.28
CA ASN A 524 23.78 7.03 -12.07
C ASN A 524 24.40 5.65 -11.86
N GLU A 525 23.72 4.78 -11.09
CA GLU A 525 24.21 3.42 -10.86
C GLU A 525 24.12 2.57 -12.13
N SER A 526 23.01 2.75 -12.90
CA SER A 526 22.87 2.16 -14.23
C SER A 526 23.96 2.63 -15.18
N GLY A 527 24.28 3.94 -15.13
CA GLY A 527 25.40 4.50 -15.92
C GLY A 527 26.76 3.91 -15.51
N LYS A 528 26.99 3.74 -14.19
CA LYS A 528 28.21 3.07 -13.69
C LYS A 528 28.26 1.60 -14.13
N LEU A 529 27.10 0.92 -14.06
CA LEU A 529 26.99 -0.46 -14.53
C LEU A 529 27.29 -0.55 -16.03
N GLN A 530 26.73 0.38 -16.82
CA GLN A 530 27.01 0.45 -18.25
C GLN A 530 28.50 0.72 -18.52
N THR A 531 29.11 1.62 -17.74
CA THR A 531 30.53 1.91 -17.83
C THR A 531 31.38 0.69 -17.44
N ALA A 532 30.96 -0.01 -16.36
CA ALA A 532 31.63 -1.22 -15.92
C ALA A 532 31.53 -2.35 -16.95
N VAL A 533 30.34 -2.51 -17.57
CA VAL A 533 30.13 -3.44 -18.68
C VAL A 533 31.00 -3.06 -19.89
N GLN A 534 31.04 -1.76 -20.22
CA GLN A 534 31.89 -1.26 -21.30
C GLN A 534 33.38 -1.52 -20.99
N SER A 535 33.80 -1.26 -19.73
CA SER A 535 35.16 -1.53 -19.28
C SER A 535 35.48 -3.03 -19.32
N LEU A 536 34.52 -3.86 -18.88
CA LEU A 536 34.65 -5.32 -18.95
C LEU A 536 34.76 -5.79 -20.40
N THR A 537 33.92 -5.23 -21.29
CA THR A 537 33.97 -5.54 -22.73
C THR A 537 35.31 -5.12 -23.32
N THR A 538 35.78 -3.92 -22.96
CA THR A 538 37.09 -3.42 -23.43
C THR A 538 38.23 -4.29 -22.90
N SER A 539 38.17 -4.64 -21.58
CA SER A 539 39.15 -5.51 -20.96
C SER A 539 39.15 -6.92 -21.58
N SER A 540 37.93 -7.44 -21.84
CA SER A 540 37.75 -8.74 -22.51
C SER A 540 38.33 -8.73 -23.95
N ASN A 541 38.07 -7.64 -24.66
CA ASN A 541 38.62 -7.45 -26.02
C ASN A 541 40.16 -7.29 -25.99
N SER A 542 40.66 -6.56 -24.97
CA SER A 542 42.14 -6.44 -24.77
C SER A 542 42.76 -7.79 -24.40
N GLN A 543 42.05 -8.57 -23.61
CA GLN A 543 42.50 -9.90 -23.21
C GLN A 543 42.46 -10.89 -24.37
N ALA A 544 41.39 -10.78 -25.24
CA ALA A 544 41.31 -11.53 -26.48
C ALA A 544 42.48 -11.17 -27.44
N ALA A 545 42.73 -9.87 -27.58
CA ALA A 545 43.87 -9.40 -28.40
C ALA A 545 45.23 -9.87 -27.84
N SER A 546 45.38 -9.83 -26.51
CA SER A 546 46.63 -10.36 -25.86
C SER A 546 46.74 -11.88 -25.98
N LEU A 547 45.61 -12.60 -26.03
CA LEU A 547 45.60 -14.05 -26.30
C LEU A 547 45.97 -14.34 -27.76
N GLU A 548 45.42 -13.53 -28.69
CA GLU A 548 45.84 -13.61 -30.10
C GLU A 548 47.32 -13.34 -30.30
N GLU A 549 47.83 -12.30 -29.63
CA GLU A 549 49.24 -11.96 -29.67
C GLU A 549 50.13 -13.07 -29.06
N THR A 550 49.63 -13.64 -27.95
CA THR A 550 50.30 -14.79 -27.29
C THR A 550 50.27 -16.04 -28.17
N ALA A 551 49.13 -16.29 -28.85
CA ALA A 551 48.98 -17.39 -29.80
C ALA A 551 49.90 -17.22 -30.99
N ALA A 552 49.96 -15.99 -31.53
CA ALA A 552 50.89 -15.65 -32.63
C ALA A 552 52.36 -15.81 -32.21
N ALA A 553 52.70 -15.37 -30.99
CA ALA A 553 54.05 -15.58 -30.46
C ALA A 553 54.40 -17.06 -30.25
N LEU A 554 53.42 -17.86 -29.83
CA LEU A 554 53.57 -19.31 -29.73
C LEU A 554 53.71 -19.99 -31.09
N GLU A 555 52.99 -19.52 -32.10
CA GLU A 555 53.17 -19.99 -33.47
C GLU A 555 54.55 -19.64 -34.02
N GLU A 556 55.01 -18.41 -33.75
CA GLU A 556 56.35 -17.96 -34.13
C GLU A 556 57.45 -18.77 -33.44
N ILE A 557 57.29 -19.04 -32.14
CA ILE A 557 58.20 -19.91 -31.38
C ILE A 557 58.18 -21.34 -31.95
N THR A 558 56.99 -21.85 -32.23
CA THR A 558 56.84 -23.20 -32.80
C THR A 558 57.45 -23.32 -34.20
N SER A 559 57.28 -22.28 -34.98
CA SER A 559 57.88 -22.17 -36.34
C SER A 559 59.42 -22.01 -36.28
N SER A 560 59.95 -21.39 -35.21
CA SER A 560 61.39 -21.22 -35.02
C SER A 560 62.08 -22.47 -34.41
N MET A 561 61.28 -23.42 -33.90
CA MET A 561 61.80 -24.72 -33.38
C MET A 561 61.72 -25.86 -34.42
N GLN A 562 61.16 -25.64 -35.59
CA GLN A 562 61.26 -26.52 -36.79
C GLN A 562 62.39 -26.04 -37.71
#